data_9c1757bc9fe75dda2fa346565017dccd
#
_entry.id   9c1757bc9fe75dda2fa346565017dccd
#
_cell.length_a   1.000
_cell.length_b   1.000
_cell.length_c   1.000
_cell.angle_alpha   90.00
_cell.angle_beta   90.00
_cell.angle_gamma   90.00
#
_symmetry.space_group_name_H-M   'P 1'
#
loop_
_entity.id
_entity.type
_entity.pdbx_description
1 polymer ?
#
loop_
_entity_poly.entity_id
_entity_poly.type
_entity_poly.pdbx_seq_one_letter_code
_entity_poly.pdbx_strand_id
1 'polypeptide(L)'
;MRKLFYMGLESYEARYTLQLQEWNERVFKLRGIDYEVINGLELDDSKAIVTGSVLDAHGRTYYSLSQHMNLIQKMKNGEVTSDDVIFYEDMFTPGLEWLPYIMDQSPAEYRPKVFLRFLAQTTDPDDFLIREGMFDWMRKYEEMVDQFVDGIMVASEEFVAHLRIAGFKKPIYVTGLPYGKSEVLERVTPTVALHNRTKRVGFASRWDDEKQPHFYMDLAEAYYKVDPEMEFAIFCGHPELKSNRQEYVDRALALQAGNTANFKVYTGLKKNDYYNLLADSQVLFNCALQDWVSNTVSEADTMGCLTLFPAYRSFPEVFANNANHMYVPWSVEDAIDKLKKMQFAIDNVYLDEYNIGKISDYQDGTIGRTIDCMLNGEDSRGHTDYRKYVAKAKYE
;
A
#
# COMPACT_ATOMS: atom_id res chain seq x y z
N MET A 1 17.76 28.03 1.65
CA MET A 1 17.10 27.14 0.65
C MET A 1 16.26 26.18 1.46
N ARG A 2 15.04 25.89 1.07
CA ARG A 2 14.14 25.02 1.84
C ARG A 2 14.65 23.58 1.84
N LYS A 3 14.90 23.03 3.02
CA LYS A 3 15.38 21.66 3.19
C LYS A 3 14.24 20.73 3.62
N LEU A 4 14.24 19.52 3.12
CA LEU A 4 13.32 18.46 3.50
C LEU A 4 13.99 17.51 4.50
N PHE A 5 13.51 17.46 5.73
CA PHE A 5 13.89 16.46 6.72
C PHE A 5 12.94 15.27 6.61
N TYR A 6 13.43 14.16 6.09
CA TYR A 6 12.65 12.97 5.85
C TYR A 6 12.75 11.99 7.01
N MET A 7 11.61 11.75 7.66
CA MET A 7 11.43 10.79 8.75
C MET A 7 10.87 9.50 8.18
N GLY A 8 11.75 8.63 7.68
CA GLY A 8 11.37 7.33 7.10
C GLY A 8 11.01 6.30 8.16
N LEU A 9 10.44 5.20 7.70
CA LEU A 9 10.17 4.02 8.53
C LEU A 9 11.44 3.19 8.72
N GLU A 10 11.42 2.33 9.73
CA GLU A 10 12.47 1.33 9.91
C GLU A 10 12.60 0.45 8.67
N SER A 11 13.82 0.32 8.15
CA SER A 11 14.09 -0.38 6.90
C SER A 11 14.37 -1.85 7.14
N TYR A 12 13.43 -2.73 6.78
CA TYR A 12 13.60 -4.18 6.82
C TYR A 12 13.60 -4.76 5.41
N GLU A 13 14.60 -5.58 5.06
CA GLU A 13 14.73 -6.20 3.72
C GLU A 13 13.48 -6.98 3.29
N ALA A 14 12.79 -7.61 4.24
CA ALA A 14 11.57 -8.38 3.99
C ALA A 14 10.31 -7.51 3.88
N ARG A 15 10.41 -6.21 4.14
CA ARG A 15 9.28 -5.27 4.13
C ARG A 15 9.35 -4.29 2.98
N TYR A 16 8.21 -3.78 2.63
CA TYR A 16 8.01 -2.63 1.76
C TYR A 16 8.77 -1.37 2.24
N THR A 17 9.04 -1.23 3.54
CA THR A 17 9.66 -0.04 4.13
C THR A 17 11.05 0.27 3.58
N LEU A 18 11.87 -0.75 3.30
CA LEU A 18 13.18 -0.53 2.66
C LEU A 18 13.01 0.06 1.25
N GLN A 19 12.15 -0.55 0.43
CA GLN A 19 11.88 -0.06 -0.92
C GLN A 19 11.31 1.37 -0.89
N LEU A 20 10.43 1.66 0.07
CA LEU A 20 9.82 2.97 0.23
C LEU A 20 10.87 4.06 0.45
N GLN A 21 11.87 3.82 1.30
CA GLN A 21 12.95 4.77 1.51
C GLN A 21 13.78 4.95 0.23
N GLU A 22 14.17 3.87 -0.44
CA GLU A 22 14.93 3.90 -1.69
C GLU A 22 14.19 4.70 -2.78
N TRP A 23 12.89 4.50 -2.94
CA TRP A 23 12.06 5.21 -3.91
C TRP A 23 11.98 6.71 -3.62
N ASN A 24 11.75 7.07 -2.35
CA ASN A 24 11.70 8.47 -1.94
C ASN A 24 13.04 9.17 -2.21
N GLU A 25 14.15 8.60 -1.76
CA GLU A 25 15.48 9.20 -1.96
C GLU A 25 15.84 9.34 -3.45
N ARG A 26 15.49 8.34 -4.27
CA ARG A 26 15.70 8.43 -5.73
C ARG A 26 14.95 9.61 -6.34
N VAL A 27 13.66 9.78 -6.01
CA VAL A 27 12.86 10.89 -6.53
C VAL A 27 13.37 12.24 -5.99
N PHE A 28 13.78 12.32 -4.72
CA PHE A 28 14.38 13.54 -4.16
C PHE A 28 15.64 13.93 -4.94
N LYS A 29 16.53 12.99 -5.21
CA LYS A 29 17.76 13.21 -6.01
C LYS A 29 17.43 13.63 -7.45
N LEU A 30 16.50 12.95 -8.11
CA LEU A 30 16.11 13.27 -9.49
C LEU A 30 15.50 14.66 -9.63
N ARG A 31 14.78 15.13 -8.62
CA ARG A 31 14.16 16.47 -8.58
C ARG A 31 15.07 17.56 -8.01
N GLY A 32 16.30 17.23 -7.62
CA GLY A 32 17.23 18.18 -7.05
C GLY A 32 16.77 18.77 -5.70
N ILE A 33 16.02 18.00 -4.92
CA ILE A 33 15.54 18.41 -3.59
C ILE A 33 16.74 18.40 -2.63
N ASP A 34 16.91 19.49 -1.88
CA ASP A 34 17.81 19.49 -0.72
C ASP A 34 17.11 18.75 0.42
N TYR A 35 17.62 17.56 0.76
CA TYR A 35 17.01 16.71 1.78
C TYR A 35 18.02 16.07 2.71
N GLU A 36 17.54 15.69 3.86
CA GLU A 36 18.27 14.90 4.84
C GLU A 36 17.36 13.80 5.41
N VAL A 37 17.83 12.55 5.35
CA VAL A 37 17.16 11.43 5.97
C VAL A 37 17.55 11.38 7.44
N ILE A 38 16.56 11.45 8.32
CA ILE A 38 16.76 11.27 9.76
C ILE A 38 16.52 9.81 10.10
N ASN A 39 17.59 9.03 10.20
CA ASN A 39 17.51 7.62 10.57
C ASN A 39 17.46 7.45 12.09
N GLY A 40 16.77 6.40 12.53
CA GLY A 40 16.78 5.91 13.90
C GLY A 40 17.85 4.85 14.12
N LEU A 41 17.97 4.41 15.37
CA LEU A 41 18.79 3.27 15.78
C LEU A 41 17.97 2.00 15.74
N GLU A 42 18.52 0.91 15.23
CA GLU A 42 17.88 -0.40 15.23
C GLU A 42 18.21 -1.17 16.51
N LEU A 43 17.27 -1.94 17.03
CA LEU A 43 17.53 -2.97 18.03
C LEU A 43 18.05 -4.22 17.32
N ASP A 44 19.11 -4.85 17.86
CA ASP A 44 19.82 -5.96 17.21
C ASP A 44 18.93 -7.16 16.87
N ASP A 45 17.90 -7.45 17.68
CA ASP A 45 17.01 -8.59 17.53
C ASP A 45 15.64 -8.25 16.88
N SER A 46 15.41 -7.00 16.50
CA SER A 46 14.09 -6.52 16.04
C SER A 46 13.74 -6.91 14.60
N LYS A 47 14.62 -7.62 13.89
CA LYS A 47 14.46 -7.95 12.45
C LYS A 47 13.47 -9.07 12.15
N ALA A 48 12.88 -9.71 13.17
CA ALA A 48 11.90 -10.77 12.98
C ALA A 48 10.50 -10.19 12.76
N ILE A 49 9.99 -10.30 11.53
CA ILE A 49 8.58 -10.03 11.25
C ILE A 49 7.77 -11.22 11.78
N VAL A 50 6.96 -10.99 12.80
CA VAL A 50 6.04 -12.01 13.33
C VAL A 50 4.73 -11.91 12.57
N THR A 51 4.29 -13.03 11.97
CA THR A 51 2.99 -13.11 11.30
C THR A 51 1.88 -12.91 12.34
N GLY A 52 0.89 -12.06 12.01
CA GLY A 52 -0.18 -11.68 12.94
C GLY A 52 0.19 -10.50 13.85
N SER A 53 1.46 -10.09 13.89
CA SER A 53 1.90 -8.83 14.51
C SER A 53 2.33 -7.88 13.40
N VAL A 54 1.65 -6.76 13.29
CA VAL A 54 1.93 -5.79 12.20
C VAL A 54 3.18 -4.97 12.51
N LEU A 55 3.46 -4.75 13.78
CA LEU A 55 4.56 -3.92 14.24
C LEU A 55 5.35 -4.65 15.33
N ASP A 56 6.67 -4.61 15.22
CA ASP A 56 7.53 -4.81 16.39
C ASP A 56 7.43 -3.56 17.27
N ALA A 57 6.61 -3.62 18.32
CA ALA A 57 6.33 -2.46 19.16
C ALA A 57 7.59 -1.90 19.83
N HIS A 58 8.54 -2.74 20.22
CA HIS A 58 9.79 -2.30 20.84
C HIS A 58 10.76 -1.73 19.82
N GLY A 59 11.02 -2.45 18.73
CA GLY A 59 11.94 -2.04 17.68
C GLY A 59 11.49 -0.76 16.99
N ARG A 60 10.22 -0.67 16.62
CA ARG A 60 9.63 0.52 16.03
C ARG A 60 9.71 1.73 16.96
N THR A 61 9.33 1.54 18.24
CA THR A 61 9.39 2.64 19.20
C THR A 61 10.82 3.11 19.42
N TYR A 62 11.77 2.20 19.57
CA TYR A 62 13.18 2.53 19.75
C TYR A 62 13.74 3.28 18.53
N TYR A 63 13.46 2.79 17.32
CA TYR A 63 13.87 3.44 16.07
C TYR A 63 13.30 4.86 15.99
N SER A 64 12.00 5.02 16.16
CA SER A 64 11.31 6.30 16.02
C SER A 64 11.73 7.31 17.09
N LEU A 65 11.87 6.90 18.35
CA LEU A 65 12.36 7.78 19.42
C LEU A 65 13.79 8.25 19.16
N SER A 66 14.68 7.36 18.69
CA SER A 66 16.05 7.75 18.34
C SER A 66 16.11 8.69 17.13
N GLN A 67 15.21 8.54 16.12
CA GLN A 67 15.03 9.54 15.06
C GLN A 67 14.68 10.90 15.63
N HIS A 68 13.70 10.97 16.56
CA HIS A 68 13.29 12.21 17.19
C HIS A 68 14.42 12.83 18.02
N MET A 69 15.23 12.04 18.72
CA MET A 69 16.40 12.57 19.40
C MET A 69 17.35 13.28 18.43
N ASN A 70 17.61 12.71 17.26
CA ASN A 70 18.42 13.34 16.23
C ASN A 70 17.78 14.61 15.68
N LEU A 71 16.50 14.58 15.39
CA LEU A 71 15.74 15.77 14.93
C LEU A 71 15.77 16.89 15.98
N ILE A 72 15.51 16.57 17.26
CA ILE A 72 15.53 17.53 18.38
C ILE A 72 16.91 18.18 18.52
N GLN A 73 17.98 17.40 18.38
CA GLN A 73 19.34 17.94 18.41
C GLN A 73 19.58 18.97 17.28
N LYS A 74 19.09 18.69 16.07
CA LYS A 74 19.18 19.61 14.93
C LYS A 74 18.36 20.89 15.17
N MET A 75 17.13 20.75 15.66
CA MET A 75 16.31 21.89 16.05
C MET A 75 17.00 22.75 17.11
N LYS A 76 17.59 22.11 18.12
CA LYS A 76 18.35 22.81 19.18
C LYS A 76 19.56 23.57 18.63
N ASN A 77 20.21 23.03 17.60
CA ASN A 77 21.37 23.66 16.96
C ASN A 77 20.98 24.78 15.97
N GLY A 78 19.69 24.99 15.72
CA GLY A 78 19.20 25.96 14.72
C GLY A 78 19.38 25.50 13.26
N GLU A 79 19.57 24.20 13.05
CA GLU A 79 19.73 23.60 11.71
C GLU A 79 18.36 23.42 11.00
N VAL A 80 17.24 23.51 11.75
CA VAL A 80 15.86 23.42 11.24
C VAL A 80 15.19 24.75 11.44
N THR A 81 14.67 25.32 10.36
CA THR A 81 14.06 26.67 10.34
C THR A 81 12.62 26.65 9.84
N SER A 82 11.93 27.78 9.90
CA SER A 82 10.56 27.93 9.40
C SER A 82 10.43 27.79 7.87
N ASP A 83 11.53 27.88 7.14
CA ASP A 83 11.55 27.64 5.70
C ASP A 83 11.56 26.13 5.36
N ASP A 84 11.93 25.30 6.32
CA ASP A 84 12.13 23.87 6.11
C ASP A 84 10.84 23.06 6.27
N VAL A 85 10.89 21.81 5.82
CA VAL A 85 9.78 20.86 5.91
C VAL A 85 10.26 19.60 6.62
N ILE A 86 9.48 19.11 7.58
CA ILE A 86 9.62 17.78 8.15
C ILE A 86 8.52 16.89 7.54
N PHE A 87 8.89 15.78 6.93
CA PHE A 87 7.94 14.82 6.38
C PHE A 87 8.05 13.46 7.06
N TYR A 88 6.97 13.04 7.67
CA TYR A 88 6.82 11.71 8.27
C TYR A 88 6.16 10.75 7.30
N GLU A 89 6.83 9.66 6.97
CA GLU A 89 6.31 8.65 6.03
C GLU A 89 5.15 7.84 6.62
N ASP A 90 4.97 7.86 7.94
CA ASP A 90 3.81 7.27 8.61
C ASP A 90 3.38 8.18 9.77
N MET A 91 2.08 8.41 9.87
CA MET A 91 1.45 9.13 10.98
C MET A 91 1.79 8.49 12.33
N PHE A 92 1.75 7.15 12.40
CA PHE A 92 2.10 6.43 13.62
C PHE A 92 3.62 6.33 13.79
N THR A 93 4.22 7.41 14.24
CA THR A 93 5.65 7.50 14.53
C THR A 93 5.84 7.91 15.99
N PRO A 94 6.14 6.96 16.91
CA PRO A 94 6.38 7.25 18.33
C PRO A 94 7.41 8.37 18.52
N GLY A 95 7.06 9.37 19.33
CA GLY A 95 7.86 10.58 19.52
C GLY A 95 7.29 11.82 18.80
N LEU A 96 6.46 11.64 17.77
CA LEU A 96 5.79 12.75 17.07
C LEU A 96 4.93 13.60 18.02
N GLU A 97 4.38 12.99 19.05
CA GLU A 97 3.55 13.65 20.07
C GLU A 97 4.27 14.74 20.87
N TRP A 98 5.60 14.75 20.87
CA TRP A 98 6.40 15.79 21.53
C TRP A 98 6.72 16.99 20.64
N LEU A 99 6.56 16.85 19.34
CA LEU A 99 6.91 17.90 18.39
C LEU A 99 6.13 19.20 18.60
N PRO A 100 4.80 19.19 18.86
CA PRO A 100 4.05 20.40 19.16
C PRO A 100 4.60 21.18 20.36
N TYR A 101 4.95 20.48 21.44
CA TYR A 101 5.55 21.11 22.61
C TYR A 101 6.85 21.85 22.26
N ILE A 102 7.73 21.21 21.50
CA ILE A 102 9.01 21.79 21.10
C ILE A 102 8.77 23.00 20.20
N MET A 103 7.86 22.90 19.21
CA MET A 103 7.55 23.97 18.29
C MET A 103 6.92 25.17 18.99
N ASP A 104 6.00 24.94 19.94
CA ASP A 104 5.36 26.02 20.69
C ASP A 104 6.34 26.80 21.57
N GLN A 105 7.38 26.14 22.08
CA GLN A 105 8.44 26.78 22.87
C GLN A 105 9.57 27.37 22.01
N SER A 106 9.58 27.13 20.70
CA SER A 106 10.59 27.67 19.79
C SER A 106 10.15 29.04 19.24
N PRO A 107 11.11 29.94 18.95
CA PRO A 107 10.83 31.14 18.16
C PRO A 107 10.24 30.80 16.79
N ALA A 108 9.43 31.71 16.22
CA ALA A 108 8.70 31.45 14.98
C ALA A 108 9.61 31.07 13.78
N GLU A 109 10.82 31.64 13.73
CA GLU A 109 11.83 31.38 12.71
C GLU A 109 12.41 29.95 12.76
N TYR A 110 12.14 29.18 13.84
CA TYR A 110 12.56 27.77 14.02
C TYR A 110 11.39 26.80 14.06
N ARG A 111 10.23 27.19 13.53
CA ARG A 111 9.04 26.33 13.45
C ARG A 111 8.84 25.84 12.01
N PRO A 112 9.39 24.67 11.65
CA PRO A 112 9.26 24.11 10.30
C PRO A 112 7.81 23.73 10.01
N LYS A 113 7.49 23.55 8.72
CA LYS A 113 6.24 22.93 8.33
C LYS A 113 6.30 21.41 8.53
N VAL A 114 5.20 20.83 8.96
CA VAL A 114 5.10 19.40 9.27
C VAL A 114 4.05 18.75 8.37
N PHE A 115 4.47 17.77 7.59
CA PHE A 115 3.60 16.95 6.78
C PHE A 115 3.78 15.47 7.13
N LEU A 116 2.74 14.68 6.91
CA LEU A 116 2.80 13.26 7.16
C LEU A 116 1.88 12.48 6.23
N ARG A 117 2.14 11.17 6.13
CA ARG A 117 1.31 10.21 5.41
C ARG A 117 0.49 9.38 6.38
N PHE A 118 -0.76 9.15 6.07
CA PHE A 118 -1.60 8.18 6.75
C PHE A 118 -1.55 6.86 5.97
N LEU A 119 -1.06 5.80 6.62
CA LEU A 119 -1.03 4.44 6.07
C LEU A 119 -2.06 3.53 6.76
N ALA A 120 -2.26 3.70 8.07
CA ALA A 120 -3.25 3.02 8.89
C ALA A 120 -3.94 4.04 9.79
N GLN A 121 -5.21 3.84 10.13
CA GLN A 121 -6.00 4.77 10.93
C GLN A 121 -7.20 4.10 11.61
N THR A 122 -7.68 4.76 12.68
CA THR A 122 -8.80 4.26 13.47
C THR A 122 -10.16 4.44 12.81
N THR A 123 -10.25 5.15 11.70
CA THR A 123 -11.51 5.36 10.96
C THR A 123 -11.90 4.22 10.06
N ASP A 124 -11.03 3.24 9.85
CA ASP A 124 -11.30 2.01 9.12
C ASP A 124 -11.62 0.88 10.12
N PRO A 125 -12.87 0.36 10.16
CA PRO A 125 -13.25 -0.68 11.10
C PRO A 125 -12.52 -2.01 10.89
N ASP A 126 -11.96 -2.23 9.71
CA ASP A 126 -11.22 -3.44 9.36
C ASP A 126 -9.70 -3.27 9.55
N ASP A 127 -9.26 -2.08 10.00
CA ASP A 127 -7.85 -1.83 10.29
C ASP A 127 -7.36 -2.66 11.49
N PHE A 128 -6.09 -3.09 11.44
CA PHE A 128 -5.49 -3.83 12.54
C PHE A 128 -5.48 -3.05 13.86
N LEU A 129 -5.43 -1.72 13.81
CA LEU A 129 -5.51 -0.87 15.00
C LEU A 129 -6.77 -1.12 15.83
N ILE A 130 -7.89 -1.39 15.14
CA ILE A 130 -9.16 -1.72 15.80
C ILE A 130 -9.10 -3.14 16.38
N ARG A 131 -8.61 -4.10 15.58
CA ARG A 131 -8.53 -5.51 15.97
C ARG A 131 -7.62 -5.78 17.16
N GLU A 132 -6.51 -5.03 17.23
CA GLU A 132 -5.54 -5.10 18.34
C GLU A 132 -5.97 -4.28 19.57
N GLY A 133 -7.18 -3.71 19.57
CA GLY A 133 -7.72 -2.97 20.71
C GLY A 133 -7.05 -1.61 20.95
N MET A 134 -6.43 -1.02 19.91
CA MET A 134 -5.72 0.24 20.03
C MET A 134 -6.61 1.47 19.77
N PHE A 135 -7.90 1.28 19.48
CA PHE A 135 -8.81 2.34 19.04
C PHE A 135 -8.84 3.56 19.99
N ASP A 136 -9.02 3.34 21.30
CA ASP A 136 -9.32 4.44 22.24
C ASP A 136 -8.18 5.44 22.37
N TRP A 137 -6.95 4.96 22.45
CA TRP A 137 -5.79 5.84 22.59
C TRP A 137 -5.29 6.33 21.25
N MET A 138 -5.33 5.48 20.21
CA MET A 138 -4.86 5.82 18.89
C MET A 138 -5.72 6.91 18.24
N ARG A 139 -7.03 6.86 18.45
CA ARG A 139 -7.94 7.90 18.01
C ARG A 139 -7.57 9.29 18.58
N LYS A 140 -7.24 9.34 19.86
CA LYS A 140 -6.79 10.59 20.51
C LYS A 140 -5.44 11.05 19.98
N TYR A 141 -4.57 10.12 19.64
CA TYR A 141 -3.30 10.44 19.00
C TYR A 141 -3.51 11.05 17.61
N GLU A 142 -4.37 10.46 16.78
CA GLU A 142 -4.75 11.01 15.48
C GLU A 142 -5.36 12.40 15.59
N GLU A 143 -6.26 12.61 16.53
CA GLU A 143 -6.87 13.92 16.80
C GLU A 143 -5.85 14.97 17.24
N MET A 144 -4.86 14.58 18.04
CA MET A 144 -3.75 15.45 18.41
C MET A 144 -2.91 15.84 17.19
N VAL A 145 -2.58 14.87 16.35
CA VAL A 145 -1.82 15.10 15.13
C VAL A 145 -2.51 16.11 14.21
N ASP A 146 -3.84 16.01 14.04
CA ASP A 146 -4.63 16.97 13.25
C ASP A 146 -4.60 18.42 13.82
N GLN A 147 -4.11 18.65 15.05
CA GLN A 147 -4.03 20.02 15.58
C GLN A 147 -2.81 20.78 15.06
N PHE A 148 -1.68 20.12 14.85
CA PHE A 148 -0.42 20.85 14.61
C PHE A 148 0.19 20.65 13.21
N VAL A 149 -0.15 19.59 12.47
CA VAL A 149 0.43 19.37 11.14
C VAL A 149 -0.06 20.39 10.12
N ASP A 150 0.75 20.64 9.09
CA ASP A 150 0.39 21.54 7.98
C ASP A 150 -0.37 20.81 6.87
N GLY A 151 -0.20 19.49 6.76
CA GLY A 151 -0.95 18.69 5.80
C GLY A 151 -0.77 17.19 5.96
N ILE A 152 -1.77 16.47 5.48
CA ILE A 152 -1.88 15.00 5.56
C ILE A 152 -1.94 14.44 4.15
N MET A 153 -1.07 13.46 3.84
CA MET A 153 -1.05 12.74 2.58
C MET A 153 -1.81 11.42 2.73
N VAL A 154 -2.69 11.11 1.79
CA VAL A 154 -3.49 9.87 1.77
C VAL A 154 -3.47 9.22 0.41
N ALA A 155 -3.84 7.94 0.37
CA ALA A 155 -3.80 7.13 -0.84
C ALA A 155 -5.00 7.37 -1.78
N SER A 156 -6.18 7.74 -1.26
CA SER A 156 -7.44 7.77 -2.01
C SER A 156 -8.41 8.85 -1.52
N GLU A 157 -9.39 9.22 -2.34
CA GLU A 157 -10.48 10.13 -1.95
C GLU A 157 -11.41 9.48 -0.91
N GLU A 158 -11.60 8.18 -0.95
CA GLU A 158 -12.34 7.47 0.10
C GLU A 158 -11.67 7.69 1.46
N PHE A 159 -10.34 7.62 1.52
CA PHE A 159 -9.61 7.89 2.75
C PHE A 159 -9.83 9.34 3.23
N VAL A 160 -9.86 10.32 2.31
CA VAL A 160 -10.25 11.71 2.67
C VAL A 160 -11.63 11.74 3.32
N ALA A 161 -12.60 11.05 2.72
CA ALA A 161 -13.97 11.02 3.24
C ALA A 161 -14.01 10.45 4.67
N HIS A 162 -13.31 9.36 4.93
CA HIS A 162 -13.20 8.77 6.27
C HIS A 162 -12.61 9.76 7.29
N LEU A 163 -11.49 10.41 6.98
CA LEU A 163 -10.87 11.37 7.86
C LEU A 163 -11.78 12.59 8.10
N ARG A 164 -12.47 13.08 7.06
CA ARG A 164 -13.40 14.22 7.19
C ARG A 164 -14.62 13.88 8.04
N ILE A 165 -15.21 12.70 7.87
CA ILE A 165 -16.29 12.18 8.73
C ILE A 165 -15.81 12.08 10.18
N ALA A 166 -14.58 11.66 10.38
CA ALA A 166 -13.94 11.56 11.68
C ALA A 166 -13.58 12.91 12.31
N GLY A 167 -13.78 14.04 11.61
CA GLY A 167 -13.62 15.40 12.14
C GLY A 167 -12.25 16.04 11.89
N PHE A 168 -11.40 15.44 11.07
CA PHE A 168 -10.10 16.04 10.68
C PHE A 168 -10.30 17.34 9.90
N LYS A 169 -9.53 18.37 10.24
CA LYS A 169 -9.68 19.74 9.73
C LYS A 169 -8.54 20.21 8.87
N LYS A 170 -7.33 19.67 9.09
CA LYS A 170 -6.13 20.06 8.35
C LYS A 170 -6.24 19.75 6.85
N PRO A 171 -5.45 20.39 5.98
CA PRO A 171 -5.37 20.03 4.57
C PRO A 171 -5.08 18.54 4.39
N ILE A 172 -5.85 17.87 3.54
CA ILE A 172 -5.65 16.45 3.18
C ILE A 172 -5.45 16.41 1.68
N TYR A 173 -4.37 15.76 1.25
CA TYR A 173 -3.95 15.66 -0.14
C TYR A 173 -3.96 14.19 -0.58
N VAL A 174 -4.67 13.90 -1.65
CA VAL A 174 -4.62 12.58 -2.28
C VAL A 174 -3.38 12.52 -3.16
N THR A 175 -2.37 11.82 -2.69
CA THR A 175 -1.12 11.66 -3.43
C THR A 175 -0.94 10.27 -4.03
N GLY A 176 -1.72 9.29 -3.60
CA GLY A 176 -1.57 7.88 -3.95
C GLY A 176 -0.72 7.13 -2.93
N LEU A 177 -0.41 5.88 -3.24
CA LEU A 177 0.51 5.03 -2.48
C LEU A 177 1.88 5.06 -3.17
N PRO A 178 2.99 5.38 -2.46
CA PRO A 178 4.32 5.42 -3.06
C PRO A 178 4.69 4.10 -3.75
N TYR A 179 5.22 4.21 -4.95
CA TYR A 179 5.63 3.08 -5.76
C TYR A 179 6.78 3.47 -6.67
N GLY A 180 7.71 2.55 -6.92
CA GLY A 180 8.85 2.73 -7.82
C GLY A 180 8.77 1.75 -8.99
N LYS A 181 8.06 2.13 -10.05
CA LYS A 181 7.86 1.28 -11.22
C LYS A 181 9.16 0.91 -11.92
N SER A 182 10.05 1.88 -12.09
CA SER A 182 11.34 1.67 -12.76
C SER A 182 12.22 0.69 -11.99
N GLU A 183 12.27 0.79 -10.66
CA GLU A 183 13.06 -0.12 -9.82
C GLU A 183 12.53 -1.54 -9.84
N VAL A 184 11.21 -1.69 -9.91
CA VAL A 184 10.59 -3.01 -10.07
C VAL A 184 10.95 -3.63 -11.42
N LEU A 185 10.92 -2.85 -12.50
CA LEU A 185 11.30 -3.29 -13.85
C LEU A 185 12.81 -3.55 -13.99
N GLU A 186 13.66 -2.85 -13.26
CA GLU A 186 15.10 -3.15 -13.18
C GLU A 186 15.36 -4.53 -12.56
N ARG A 187 14.52 -4.98 -11.63
CA ARG A 187 14.64 -6.32 -11.02
C ARG A 187 14.12 -7.43 -11.94
N VAL A 188 12.97 -7.23 -12.55
CA VAL A 188 12.33 -8.20 -13.46
C VAL A 188 11.57 -7.43 -14.53
N THR A 189 11.89 -7.72 -15.78
CA THR A 189 11.17 -7.19 -16.94
C THR A 189 10.36 -8.30 -17.60
N PRO A 190 9.02 -8.17 -17.72
CA PRO A 190 8.21 -9.17 -18.40
C PRO A 190 8.59 -9.29 -19.87
N THR A 191 8.91 -10.49 -20.32
CA THR A 191 9.31 -10.76 -21.73
C THR A 191 8.29 -11.60 -22.47
N VAL A 192 7.37 -12.24 -21.75
CA VAL A 192 6.37 -13.14 -22.31
C VAL A 192 5.04 -12.41 -22.45
N ALA A 193 4.45 -12.45 -23.63
CA ALA A 193 3.12 -11.89 -23.87
C ALA A 193 2.07 -12.59 -22.99
N LEU A 194 1.07 -11.86 -22.51
CA LEU A 194 0.13 -12.32 -21.50
C LEU A 194 -0.57 -13.65 -21.87
N HIS A 195 -0.96 -13.83 -23.14
CA HIS A 195 -1.61 -15.06 -23.63
C HIS A 195 -0.69 -16.29 -23.66
N ASN A 196 0.63 -16.10 -23.57
CA ASN A 196 1.62 -17.19 -23.52
C ASN A 196 2.11 -17.50 -22.11
N ARG A 197 1.60 -16.80 -21.09
CA ARG A 197 1.96 -17.04 -19.69
C ARG A 197 1.18 -18.22 -19.13
N THR A 198 1.64 -18.70 -17.99
CA THR A 198 0.90 -19.71 -17.23
C THR A 198 -0.51 -19.22 -16.93
N LYS A 199 -1.51 -20.06 -17.20
CA LYS A 199 -2.90 -19.82 -16.79
C LYS A 199 -2.98 -19.84 -15.26
N ARG A 200 -2.62 -18.72 -14.65
CA ARG A 200 -2.52 -18.61 -13.19
C ARG A 200 -3.26 -17.38 -12.69
N VAL A 201 -4.06 -17.59 -11.65
CA VAL A 201 -4.64 -16.58 -10.79
C VAL A 201 -3.81 -16.52 -9.51
N GLY A 202 -3.02 -15.45 -9.33
CA GLY A 202 -2.15 -15.28 -8.17
C GLY A 202 -2.85 -14.56 -7.03
N PHE A 203 -2.51 -14.90 -5.78
CA PHE A 203 -2.88 -14.19 -4.57
C PHE A 203 -1.61 -13.80 -3.81
N ALA A 204 -1.39 -12.50 -3.61
CA ALA A 204 -0.14 -11.96 -3.09
C ALA A 204 -0.31 -11.11 -1.82
N SER A 205 -1.37 -11.32 -1.07
CA SER A 205 -1.62 -10.68 0.22
C SER A 205 -1.26 -11.59 1.39
N ARG A 206 -1.19 -11.04 2.61
CA ARG A 206 -1.10 -11.86 3.83
C ARG A 206 -2.25 -12.86 3.86
N TRP A 207 -1.99 -14.05 4.40
CA TRP A 207 -3.00 -15.10 4.49
C TRP A 207 -3.80 -15.00 5.80
N ASP A 208 -4.20 -13.76 6.14
CA ASP A 208 -4.91 -13.40 7.36
C ASP A 208 -6.39 -13.09 7.08
N ASP A 209 -7.23 -13.16 8.10
CA ASP A 209 -8.69 -13.10 8.02
C ASP A 209 -9.21 -11.87 7.25
N GLU A 210 -8.60 -10.69 7.44
CA GLU A 210 -8.96 -9.46 6.73
C GLU A 210 -8.71 -9.49 5.21
N LYS A 211 -7.89 -10.44 4.74
CA LYS A 211 -7.65 -10.68 3.33
C LYS A 211 -8.54 -11.77 2.74
N GLN A 212 -9.46 -12.31 3.54
CA GLN A 212 -10.49 -13.29 3.15
C GLN A 212 -9.94 -14.53 2.40
N PRO A 213 -8.97 -15.28 2.94
CA PRO A 213 -8.41 -16.44 2.27
C PRO A 213 -9.46 -17.51 1.93
N HIS A 214 -10.50 -17.65 2.76
CA HIS A 214 -11.59 -18.57 2.53
C HIS A 214 -12.32 -18.30 1.20
N PHE A 215 -12.58 -17.03 0.87
CA PHE A 215 -13.21 -16.66 -0.39
C PHE A 215 -12.36 -17.06 -1.60
N TYR A 216 -11.04 -16.84 -1.52
CA TYR A 216 -10.12 -17.25 -2.59
C TYR A 216 -10.08 -18.77 -2.78
N MET A 217 -10.13 -19.53 -1.69
CA MET A 217 -10.20 -21.01 -1.75
C MET A 217 -11.53 -21.51 -2.32
N ASP A 218 -12.66 -20.89 -1.91
CA ASP A 218 -13.99 -21.20 -2.45
C ASP A 218 -14.04 -20.94 -3.96
N LEU A 219 -13.46 -19.80 -4.40
CA LEU A 219 -13.35 -19.46 -5.82
C LEU A 219 -12.52 -20.51 -6.58
N ALA A 220 -11.38 -20.96 -6.03
CA ALA A 220 -10.51 -21.97 -6.65
C ALA A 220 -11.26 -23.29 -6.86
N GLU A 221 -11.96 -23.80 -5.84
CA GLU A 221 -12.76 -25.04 -5.93
C GLU A 221 -13.92 -24.90 -6.91
N ALA A 222 -14.58 -23.75 -6.93
CA ALA A 222 -15.68 -23.50 -7.85
C ALA A 222 -15.19 -23.37 -9.31
N TYR A 223 -14.06 -22.66 -9.52
CA TYR A 223 -13.50 -22.45 -10.85
C TYR A 223 -12.88 -23.72 -11.45
N TYR A 224 -12.41 -24.64 -10.64
CA TYR A 224 -11.89 -25.95 -11.10
C TYR A 224 -12.91 -26.75 -11.91
N LYS A 225 -14.21 -26.54 -11.64
CA LYS A 225 -15.29 -27.15 -12.43
C LYS A 225 -15.50 -26.48 -13.80
N VAL A 226 -14.96 -25.29 -13.98
CA VAL A 226 -15.02 -24.49 -15.22
C VAL A 226 -13.81 -24.74 -16.09
N ASP A 227 -12.62 -24.61 -15.52
CA ASP A 227 -11.34 -24.85 -16.16
C ASP A 227 -10.36 -25.49 -15.15
N PRO A 228 -10.17 -26.81 -15.21
CA PRO A 228 -9.27 -27.52 -14.31
C PRO A 228 -7.78 -27.24 -14.58
N GLU A 229 -7.44 -26.58 -15.71
CA GLU A 229 -6.06 -26.20 -16.02
C GLU A 229 -5.66 -24.88 -15.33
N MET A 230 -6.64 -24.05 -14.94
CA MET A 230 -6.37 -22.78 -14.26
C MET A 230 -5.75 -23.03 -12.89
N GLU A 231 -4.51 -22.59 -12.71
CA GLU A 231 -3.79 -22.66 -11.44
C GLU A 231 -4.22 -21.50 -10.54
N PHE A 232 -4.63 -21.79 -9.32
CA PHE A 232 -4.79 -20.81 -8.24
C PHE A 232 -3.58 -20.88 -7.32
N ALA A 233 -2.89 -19.76 -7.10
CA ALA A 233 -1.59 -19.78 -6.44
C ALA A 233 -1.46 -18.71 -5.36
N ILE A 234 -0.94 -19.12 -4.20
CA ILE A 234 -0.56 -18.22 -3.11
C ILE A 234 0.93 -17.86 -3.25
N PHE A 235 1.27 -16.58 -3.19
CA PHE A 235 2.65 -16.08 -3.21
C PHE A 235 3.04 -15.59 -1.81
N CYS A 236 3.87 -16.35 -1.12
CA CYS A 236 4.27 -16.11 0.26
C CYS A 236 5.80 -15.92 0.38
N GLY A 237 6.23 -14.79 0.91
CA GLY A 237 7.66 -14.53 1.17
C GLY A 237 8.21 -15.27 2.40
N HIS A 238 7.32 -15.72 3.32
CA HIS A 238 7.75 -16.50 4.47
C HIS A 238 8.08 -17.95 4.06
N PRO A 239 9.05 -18.63 4.71
CA PRO A 239 9.39 -20.03 4.42
C PRO A 239 8.21 -21.01 4.54
N GLU A 240 7.23 -20.69 5.35
CA GLU A 240 6.01 -21.46 5.57
C GLU A 240 4.79 -20.53 5.41
N LEU A 241 3.67 -21.07 4.90
CA LEU A 241 2.41 -20.37 4.91
C LEU A 241 1.94 -20.18 6.37
N LYS A 242 1.66 -18.95 6.76
CA LYS A 242 1.17 -18.59 8.08
C LYS A 242 -0.09 -17.74 7.99
N SER A 243 -0.93 -17.83 9.00
CA SER A 243 -2.15 -17.06 9.13
C SER A 243 -2.45 -16.82 10.61
N ASN A 244 -3.22 -15.78 10.91
CA ASN A 244 -3.85 -15.59 12.22
C ASN A 244 -4.96 -16.64 12.50
N ARG A 245 -5.33 -17.46 11.49
CA ARG A 245 -6.24 -18.61 11.61
C ARG A 245 -5.64 -19.86 10.99
N GLN A 246 -5.32 -20.84 11.84
CA GLN A 246 -4.68 -22.07 11.38
C GLN A 246 -5.53 -22.84 10.36
N GLU A 247 -6.85 -22.79 10.49
CA GLU A 247 -7.79 -23.44 9.58
C GLU A 247 -7.60 -23.01 8.09
N TYR A 248 -7.17 -21.78 7.84
CA TYR A 248 -6.90 -21.32 6.47
C TYR A 248 -5.62 -21.93 5.90
N VAL A 249 -4.62 -22.14 6.74
CA VAL A 249 -3.38 -22.82 6.34
C VAL A 249 -3.67 -24.27 6.03
N ASP A 250 -4.38 -24.97 6.93
CA ASP A 250 -4.71 -26.39 6.80
C ASP A 250 -5.53 -26.64 5.53
N ARG A 251 -6.54 -25.80 5.27
CA ARG A 251 -7.35 -25.90 4.04
C ARG A 251 -6.52 -25.64 2.77
N ALA A 252 -5.66 -24.64 2.75
CA ALA A 252 -4.80 -24.34 1.60
C ALA A 252 -3.86 -25.52 1.27
N LEU A 253 -3.26 -26.14 2.28
CA LEU A 253 -2.41 -27.31 2.12
C LEU A 253 -3.20 -28.55 1.68
N ALA A 254 -4.42 -28.70 2.19
CA ALA A 254 -5.32 -29.77 1.75
C ALA A 254 -5.74 -29.61 0.27
N LEU A 255 -6.02 -28.39 -0.18
CA LEU A 255 -6.30 -28.09 -1.59
C LEU A 255 -5.10 -28.39 -2.48
N GLN A 256 -3.89 -28.02 -2.06
CA GLN A 256 -2.66 -28.32 -2.80
C GLN A 256 -2.40 -29.82 -2.91
N ALA A 257 -2.70 -30.60 -1.87
CA ALA A 257 -2.51 -32.04 -1.85
C ALA A 257 -3.64 -32.82 -2.53
N GLY A 258 -4.79 -32.19 -2.72
CA GLY A 258 -6.01 -32.79 -3.26
C GLY A 258 -6.14 -32.65 -4.77
N ASN A 259 -7.36 -32.92 -5.24
CA ASN A 259 -7.74 -32.88 -6.66
C ASN A 259 -9.06 -32.12 -6.88
N THR A 260 -9.46 -31.28 -5.92
CA THR A 260 -10.68 -30.45 -5.98
C THR A 260 -10.42 -29.06 -6.53
N ALA A 261 -9.14 -28.68 -6.65
CA ALA A 261 -8.66 -27.46 -7.27
C ALA A 261 -7.24 -27.66 -7.82
N ASN A 262 -6.85 -26.93 -8.86
CA ASN A 262 -5.45 -26.80 -9.25
C ASN A 262 -4.83 -25.68 -8.40
N PHE A 263 -4.37 -26.06 -7.22
CA PHE A 263 -3.96 -25.12 -6.17
C PHE A 263 -2.48 -25.27 -5.81
N LYS A 264 -1.75 -24.15 -5.72
CA LYS A 264 -0.34 -24.12 -5.39
C LYS A 264 -0.05 -23.12 -4.27
N VAL A 265 0.89 -23.47 -3.40
CA VAL A 265 1.39 -22.60 -2.33
C VAL A 265 2.89 -22.42 -2.55
N TYR A 266 3.28 -21.26 -3.02
CA TYR A 266 4.68 -20.87 -3.18
C TYR A 266 5.13 -20.15 -1.93
N THR A 267 6.12 -20.70 -1.21
CA THR A 267 6.66 -20.13 0.04
C THR A 267 8.13 -19.80 -0.08
N GLY A 268 8.66 -18.98 0.84
CA GLY A 268 10.06 -18.59 0.85
C GLY A 268 10.48 -17.72 -0.34
N LEU A 269 9.53 -17.05 -0.99
CA LEU A 269 9.79 -16.24 -2.17
C LEU A 269 10.60 -15.00 -1.80
N LYS A 270 11.77 -14.86 -2.40
CA LYS A 270 12.46 -13.59 -2.43
C LYS A 270 11.76 -12.64 -3.40
N LYS A 271 12.03 -11.35 -3.28
CA LYS A 271 11.33 -10.32 -4.08
C LYS A 271 11.42 -10.57 -5.60
N ASN A 272 12.58 -10.99 -6.10
CA ASN A 272 12.74 -11.29 -7.52
C ASN A 272 11.97 -12.54 -7.95
N ASP A 273 11.90 -13.58 -7.09
CA ASP A 273 11.13 -14.80 -7.39
C ASP A 273 9.63 -14.49 -7.44
N TYR A 274 9.16 -13.64 -6.52
CA TYR A 274 7.80 -13.14 -6.51
C TYR A 274 7.47 -12.35 -7.80
N TYR A 275 8.35 -11.43 -8.23
CA TYR A 275 8.13 -10.68 -9.46
C TYR A 275 8.17 -11.58 -10.71
N ASN A 276 9.03 -12.61 -10.74
CA ASN A 276 9.04 -13.60 -11.80
C ASN A 276 7.72 -14.39 -11.87
N LEU A 277 7.17 -14.79 -10.71
CA LEU A 277 5.87 -15.46 -10.66
C LEU A 277 4.73 -14.53 -11.14
N LEU A 278 4.75 -13.25 -10.78
CA LEU A 278 3.80 -12.28 -11.33
C LEU A 278 3.97 -12.14 -12.85
N ALA A 279 5.20 -11.96 -13.33
CA ALA A 279 5.48 -11.80 -14.77
C ALA A 279 5.09 -13.04 -15.60
N ASP A 280 5.01 -14.22 -14.97
CA ASP A 280 4.53 -15.46 -15.58
C ASP A 280 3.04 -15.74 -15.33
N SER A 281 2.34 -14.93 -14.54
CA SER A 281 0.93 -15.11 -14.24
C SER A 281 0.04 -14.27 -15.17
N GLN A 282 -1.18 -14.74 -15.42
CA GLN A 282 -2.16 -14.02 -16.22
C GLN A 282 -2.99 -13.03 -15.42
N VAL A 283 -3.39 -13.41 -14.20
CA VAL A 283 -4.28 -12.62 -13.35
C VAL A 283 -3.74 -12.53 -11.92
N LEU A 284 -3.83 -11.36 -11.32
CA LEU A 284 -3.72 -11.18 -9.86
C LEU A 284 -5.12 -10.97 -9.28
N PHE A 285 -5.44 -11.72 -8.24
CA PHE A 285 -6.71 -11.65 -7.53
C PHE A 285 -6.54 -11.08 -6.13
N ASN A 286 -7.53 -10.29 -5.70
CA ASN A 286 -7.62 -9.78 -4.35
C ASN A 286 -9.05 -9.87 -3.84
N CYS A 287 -9.24 -10.14 -2.54
CA CYS A 287 -10.52 -10.15 -1.86
C CYS A 287 -10.44 -9.47 -0.48
N ALA A 288 -9.49 -8.59 -0.27
CA ALA A 288 -9.28 -7.92 1.00
C ALA A 288 -10.47 -7.05 1.42
N LEU A 289 -10.81 -7.07 2.71
CA LEU A 289 -11.74 -6.12 3.34
C LEU A 289 -11.06 -4.78 3.63
N GLN A 290 -9.75 -4.80 3.80
CA GLN A 290 -8.96 -3.64 4.19
C GLN A 290 -7.76 -3.48 3.24
N ASP A 291 -7.85 -2.49 2.38
CA ASP A 291 -6.76 -1.90 1.60
C ASP A 291 -7.24 -0.55 1.04
N TRP A 292 -6.45 0.51 1.23
CA TRP A 292 -6.71 1.81 0.59
C TRP A 292 -6.23 1.85 -0.86
N VAL A 293 -5.05 1.32 -1.09
CA VAL A 293 -4.48 0.96 -2.38
C VAL A 293 -3.54 -0.20 -2.13
N SER A 294 -3.71 -1.31 -2.82
CA SER A 294 -2.82 -2.45 -2.66
C SER A 294 -1.53 -2.26 -3.46
N ASN A 295 -0.37 -2.40 -2.81
CA ASN A 295 0.91 -2.43 -3.55
C ASN A 295 0.93 -3.51 -4.63
N THR A 296 0.26 -4.64 -4.34
CA THR A 296 0.22 -5.78 -5.27
C THR A 296 -0.50 -5.45 -6.57
N VAL A 297 -1.46 -4.50 -6.58
CA VAL A 297 -2.10 -4.06 -7.83
C VAL A 297 -1.11 -3.33 -8.72
N SER A 298 -0.28 -2.46 -8.15
CA SER A 298 0.74 -1.74 -8.91
C SER A 298 1.84 -2.67 -9.42
N GLU A 299 2.25 -3.65 -8.61
CA GLU A 299 3.23 -4.67 -8.99
C GLU A 299 2.70 -5.56 -10.12
N ALA A 300 1.45 -6.04 -10.03
CA ALA A 300 0.81 -6.84 -11.08
C ALA A 300 0.62 -6.05 -12.37
N ASP A 301 0.15 -4.82 -12.28
CA ASP A 301 -0.03 -3.92 -13.43
C ASP A 301 1.31 -3.60 -14.12
N THR A 302 2.39 -3.42 -13.35
CA THR A 302 3.76 -3.27 -13.89
C THR A 302 4.22 -4.51 -14.63
N MET A 303 3.90 -5.70 -14.10
CA MET A 303 4.22 -6.99 -14.73
C MET A 303 3.28 -7.33 -15.89
N GLY A 304 2.28 -6.50 -16.18
CA GLY A 304 1.31 -6.72 -17.25
C GLY A 304 0.32 -7.85 -16.97
N CYS A 305 0.07 -8.18 -15.69
CA CYS A 305 -1.03 -9.06 -15.30
C CYS A 305 -2.35 -8.29 -15.35
N LEU A 306 -3.43 -8.98 -15.69
CA LEU A 306 -4.76 -8.46 -15.38
C LEU A 306 -4.99 -8.54 -13.87
N THR A 307 -5.81 -7.64 -13.36
CA THR A 307 -6.11 -7.57 -11.92
C THR A 307 -7.61 -7.69 -11.68
N LEU A 308 -8.02 -8.54 -10.76
CA LEU A 308 -9.42 -8.72 -10.39
C LEU A 308 -9.62 -8.53 -8.89
N PHE A 309 -10.33 -7.46 -8.53
CA PHE A 309 -10.50 -6.97 -7.17
C PHE A 309 -11.98 -6.81 -6.83
N PRO A 310 -12.37 -6.76 -5.55
CA PRO A 310 -13.77 -6.51 -5.21
C PRO A 310 -14.15 -5.05 -5.53
N ALA A 311 -15.37 -4.81 -6.00
CA ALA A 311 -15.94 -3.46 -6.13
C ALA A 311 -16.27 -2.90 -4.73
N TYR A 312 -15.24 -2.68 -3.91
CA TYR A 312 -15.34 -2.34 -2.50
C TYR A 312 -14.24 -1.38 -2.08
N ARG A 313 -14.50 -0.55 -1.08
CA ARG A 313 -13.55 0.45 -0.59
C ARG A 313 -13.04 1.36 -1.73
N SER A 314 -11.75 1.65 -1.75
CA SER A 314 -11.11 2.49 -2.75
C SER A 314 -10.85 1.80 -4.10
N PHE A 315 -11.11 0.50 -4.24
CA PHE A 315 -10.83 -0.18 -5.52
C PHE A 315 -11.60 0.39 -6.72
N PRO A 316 -12.89 0.79 -6.60
CA PRO A 316 -13.55 1.50 -7.70
C PRO A 316 -12.80 2.77 -8.13
N GLU A 317 -12.25 3.53 -7.18
CA GLU A 317 -11.42 4.70 -7.47
C GLU A 317 -10.10 4.31 -8.13
N VAL A 318 -9.39 3.31 -7.60
CA VAL A 318 -8.11 2.81 -8.12
C VAL A 318 -8.23 2.37 -9.57
N PHE A 319 -9.31 1.71 -9.93
CA PHE A 319 -9.59 1.25 -11.30
C PHE A 319 -10.36 2.27 -12.15
N ALA A 320 -10.53 3.51 -11.69
CA ALA A 320 -11.31 4.53 -12.39
C ALA A 320 -12.71 4.02 -12.82
N ASN A 321 -13.34 3.25 -11.96
CA ASN A 321 -14.62 2.57 -12.17
C ASN A 321 -14.65 1.58 -13.36
N ASN A 322 -13.49 1.10 -13.82
CA ASN A 322 -13.45 0.09 -14.87
C ASN A 322 -13.95 -1.26 -14.33
N ALA A 323 -15.18 -1.61 -14.67
CA ALA A 323 -15.86 -2.81 -14.22
C ALA A 323 -15.17 -4.13 -14.67
N ASN A 324 -14.24 -4.08 -15.63
CA ASN A 324 -13.48 -5.25 -16.07
C ASN A 324 -12.48 -5.74 -15.02
N HIS A 325 -12.06 -4.84 -14.11
CA HIS A 325 -11.15 -5.16 -13.00
C HIS A 325 -11.86 -5.51 -11.71
N MET A 326 -13.20 -5.48 -11.68
CA MET A 326 -13.93 -5.58 -10.42
C MET A 326 -15.04 -6.63 -10.47
N TYR A 327 -15.21 -7.32 -9.36
CA TYR A 327 -16.33 -8.24 -9.12
C TYR A 327 -17.16 -7.76 -7.92
N VAL A 328 -18.41 -8.20 -7.86
CA VAL A 328 -19.32 -7.92 -6.74
C VAL A 328 -18.75 -8.56 -5.47
N PRO A 329 -18.49 -7.80 -4.40
CA PRO A 329 -17.93 -8.35 -3.16
C PRO A 329 -18.69 -9.58 -2.68
N TRP A 330 -17.94 -10.59 -2.22
CA TRP A 330 -18.45 -11.89 -1.72
C TRP A 330 -19.23 -12.75 -2.72
N SER A 331 -19.31 -12.36 -3.99
CA SER A 331 -19.93 -13.17 -5.02
C SER A 331 -18.90 -14.02 -5.77
N VAL A 332 -18.82 -15.30 -5.43
CA VAL A 332 -17.99 -16.29 -6.15
C VAL A 332 -18.45 -16.41 -7.60
N GLU A 333 -19.75 -16.35 -7.86
CA GLU A 333 -20.34 -16.43 -9.20
C GLU A 333 -19.89 -15.28 -10.09
N ASP A 334 -19.95 -14.03 -9.59
CA ASP A 334 -19.52 -12.87 -10.37
C ASP A 334 -17.99 -12.88 -10.58
N ALA A 335 -17.21 -13.30 -9.57
CA ALA A 335 -15.78 -13.47 -9.72
C ALA A 335 -15.42 -14.52 -10.81
N ILE A 336 -16.16 -15.64 -10.88
CA ILE A 336 -16.03 -16.65 -11.95
C ILE A 336 -16.33 -16.03 -13.32
N ASP A 337 -17.43 -15.29 -13.44
CA ASP A 337 -17.82 -14.68 -14.71
C ASP A 337 -16.81 -13.63 -15.18
N LYS A 338 -16.23 -12.86 -14.25
CA LYS A 338 -15.13 -11.94 -14.55
C LYS A 338 -13.87 -12.67 -15.01
N LEU A 339 -13.47 -13.73 -14.32
CA LEU A 339 -12.31 -14.54 -14.71
C LEU A 339 -12.49 -15.14 -16.10
N LYS A 340 -13.68 -15.65 -16.43
CA LYS A 340 -14.00 -16.16 -17.80
C LYS A 340 -13.83 -15.06 -18.86
N LYS A 341 -14.33 -13.84 -18.58
CA LYS A 341 -14.19 -12.70 -19.49
C LYS A 341 -12.72 -12.31 -19.68
N MET A 342 -11.96 -12.29 -18.58
CA MET A 342 -10.51 -12.03 -18.63
C MET A 342 -9.79 -13.08 -19.45
N GLN A 343 -10.09 -14.39 -19.21
CA GLN A 343 -9.48 -15.48 -19.97
C GLN A 343 -9.81 -15.35 -21.46
N PHE A 344 -11.06 -15.08 -21.80
CA PHE A 344 -11.46 -14.84 -23.20
C PHE A 344 -10.69 -13.66 -23.82
N ALA A 345 -10.53 -12.55 -23.08
CA ALA A 345 -9.77 -11.39 -23.55
C ALA A 345 -8.28 -11.71 -23.75
N ILE A 346 -7.70 -12.50 -22.86
CA ILE A 346 -6.30 -12.95 -22.93
C ILE A 346 -6.11 -13.84 -24.16
N ASP A 347 -6.94 -14.85 -24.35
CA ASP A 347 -6.83 -15.84 -25.42
C ASP A 347 -7.01 -15.20 -26.82
N ASN A 348 -7.82 -14.14 -26.91
CA ASN A 348 -8.10 -13.42 -28.17
C ASN A 348 -7.33 -12.11 -28.30
N VAL A 349 -6.47 -11.78 -27.34
CA VAL A 349 -5.65 -10.55 -27.30
C VAL A 349 -6.50 -9.25 -27.34
N TYR A 350 -7.67 -9.24 -26.70
CA TYR A 350 -8.57 -8.08 -26.56
C TYR A 350 -8.30 -7.36 -25.24
N LEU A 351 -7.12 -6.77 -25.08
CA LEU A 351 -6.62 -6.26 -23.81
C LEU A 351 -6.77 -4.74 -23.61
N ASP A 352 -7.20 -4.00 -24.65
CA ASP A 352 -7.25 -2.54 -24.63
C ASP A 352 -8.15 -1.99 -23.50
N GLU A 353 -9.24 -2.70 -23.17
CA GLU A 353 -10.19 -2.29 -22.15
C GLU A 353 -9.63 -2.40 -20.72
N TYR A 354 -8.56 -3.15 -20.53
CA TYR A 354 -7.94 -3.35 -19.22
C TYR A 354 -6.93 -2.27 -18.84
N ASN A 355 -6.56 -1.36 -19.75
CA ASN A 355 -5.68 -0.22 -19.46
C ASN A 355 -4.39 -0.59 -18.70
N ILE A 356 -3.77 -1.73 -19.05
CA ILE A 356 -2.55 -2.25 -18.40
C ILE A 356 -1.47 -1.16 -18.34
N GLY A 357 -0.81 -1.02 -17.21
CA GLY A 357 0.26 -0.06 -16.96
C GLY A 357 -0.19 1.28 -16.39
N LYS A 358 -1.49 1.63 -16.45
CA LYS A 358 -1.96 2.96 -16.02
C LYS A 358 -2.02 3.12 -14.50
N ILE A 359 -2.32 2.06 -13.78
CA ILE A 359 -2.37 2.10 -12.31
C ILE A 359 -0.96 2.29 -11.76
N SER A 360 -0.02 1.50 -12.24
CA SER A 360 1.37 1.60 -11.84
C SER A 360 2.00 2.93 -12.24
N ASP A 361 1.67 3.50 -13.40
CA ASP A 361 2.10 4.84 -13.82
C ASP A 361 1.59 5.92 -12.86
N TYR A 362 0.33 5.82 -12.44
CA TYR A 362 -0.23 6.76 -11.47
C TYR A 362 0.47 6.66 -10.12
N GLN A 363 0.67 5.45 -9.60
CA GLN A 363 1.31 5.26 -8.30
C GLN A 363 2.80 5.63 -8.30
N ASP A 364 3.50 5.42 -9.41
CA ASP A 364 4.88 5.86 -9.61
C ASP A 364 5.06 7.37 -9.46
N GLY A 365 4.04 8.16 -9.82
CA GLY A 365 4.00 9.61 -9.62
C GLY A 365 3.75 10.08 -8.18
N THR A 366 3.44 9.20 -7.23
CA THR A 366 3.01 9.56 -5.86
C THR A 366 4.03 10.41 -5.11
N ILE A 367 5.30 10.03 -5.14
CA ILE A 367 6.36 10.76 -4.41
C ILE A 367 6.52 12.15 -4.99
N GLY A 368 6.45 12.27 -6.32
CA GLY A 368 6.48 13.57 -7.00
C GLY A 368 5.34 14.49 -6.54
N ARG A 369 4.10 13.98 -6.54
CA ARG A 369 2.92 14.73 -6.04
C ARG A 369 3.06 15.11 -4.57
N THR A 370 3.60 14.21 -3.74
CA THR A 370 3.86 14.50 -2.33
C THR A 370 4.81 15.70 -2.17
N ILE A 371 5.91 15.73 -2.94
CA ILE A 371 6.84 16.85 -2.94
C ILE A 371 6.14 18.15 -3.37
N ASP A 372 5.36 18.11 -4.44
CA ASP A 372 4.66 19.28 -4.97
C ASP A 372 3.67 19.86 -3.93
N CYS A 373 2.94 19.00 -3.22
CA CYS A 373 2.08 19.43 -2.11
C CYS A 373 2.87 20.10 -0.96
N MET A 374 3.97 19.49 -0.54
CA MET A 374 4.76 19.97 0.59
C MET A 374 5.52 21.25 0.30
N LEU A 375 6.16 21.33 -0.85
CA LEU A 375 7.08 22.43 -1.17
C LEU A 375 6.41 23.57 -1.91
N ASN A 376 5.45 23.31 -2.78
CA ASN A 376 4.83 24.29 -3.64
C ASN A 376 3.41 24.70 -3.19
N GLY A 377 2.81 23.93 -2.27
CA GLY A 377 1.41 24.11 -1.87
C GLY A 377 0.42 23.70 -2.97
N GLU A 378 0.88 22.95 -3.96
CA GLU A 378 0.05 22.49 -5.06
C GLU A 378 -0.88 21.38 -4.59
N ASP A 379 -2.18 21.56 -4.78
CA ASP A 379 -3.16 20.52 -4.52
C ASP A 379 -3.06 19.47 -5.65
N SER A 380 -2.64 18.26 -5.30
CA SER A 380 -2.52 17.14 -6.24
C SER A 380 -3.83 16.81 -6.99
N ARG A 381 -4.98 17.26 -6.48
CA ARG A 381 -6.29 17.14 -7.11
C ARG A 381 -6.38 17.84 -8.48
N GLY A 382 -5.45 18.74 -8.80
CA GLY A 382 -5.35 19.38 -10.12
C GLY A 382 -4.86 18.43 -11.22
N HIS A 383 -4.24 17.31 -10.88
CA HIS A 383 -3.65 16.37 -11.85
C HIS A 383 -4.49 15.10 -12.10
N THR A 384 -5.43 14.79 -11.21
CA THR A 384 -6.39 13.70 -11.40
C THR A 384 -7.76 14.18 -10.96
N ASP A 385 -8.50 14.80 -11.87
CA ASP A 385 -9.84 15.27 -11.60
C ASP A 385 -10.81 14.05 -11.55
N TYR A 386 -10.67 13.24 -10.48
CA TYR A 386 -11.61 12.14 -10.19
C TYR A 386 -13.06 12.62 -10.10
N ARG A 387 -13.29 13.93 -9.81
CA ARG A 387 -14.64 14.51 -9.80
C ARG A 387 -15.29 14.48 -11.17
N LYS A 388 -14.52 14.52 -12.27
CA LYS A 388 -15.07 14.35 -13.62
C LYS A 388 -15.66 12.95 -13.85
N TYR A 389 -15.12 11.93 -13.17
CA TYR A 389 -15.62 10.56 -13.25
C TYR A 389 -16.78 10.33 -12.30
N VAL A 390 -16.73 10.83 -11.08
CA VAL A 390 -17.82 10.71 -10.08
C VAL A 390 -19.06 11.51 -10.50
N ALA A 391 -18.89 12.67 -11.16
CA ALA A 391 -20.01 13.45 -11.66
C ALA A 391 -20.73 12.77 -12.83
N LYS A 392 -20.04 12.04 -13.70
CA LYS A 392 -20.67 11.28 -14.79
C LYS A 392 -21.50 10.08 -14.29
N ALA A 393 -21.01 9.37 -13.29
CA ALA A 393 -21.69 8.20 -12.73
C ALA A 393 -22.99 8.53 -11.96
N LYS A 394 -23.26 9.81 -11.65
CA LYS A 394 -24.52 10.23 -10.97
C LYS A 394 -25.64 10.59 -11.93
N TYR A 395 -25.41 10.61 -13.23
CA TYR A 395 -26.39 11.07 -14.23
C TYR A 395 -26.59 10.11 -15.42
N GLU A 396 -25.98 8.93 -15.39
CA GLU A 396 -26.28 7.80 -16.26
C GLU A 396 -26.82 6.61 -15.44
#